data_619ab4f298ad194f1b653290e2f4abf6
#
_entry.id   619ab4f298ad194f1b653290e2f4abf6
#
_cell.length_a   1.000
_cell.length_b   1.000
_cell.length_c   1.000
_cell.angle_alpha   90.00
_cell.angle_beta   90.00
_cell.angle_gamma   90.00
#
_symmetry.space_group_name_H-M   'P 1'
#
loop_
_entity.id
_entity.type
_entity.pdbx_description
1 polymer ?
#
loop_
_entity_poly.entity_id
_entity_poly.type
_entity_poly.pdbx_seq_one_letter_code
_entity_poly.pdbx_strand_id
1 'polypeptide(L)'
;MEELYKISGVVILGDNRGKEMGFPTANIALHKKIPEGIYAASVTINGKVYHAASFVGSAKTFQKTEVKVESYLFDFNQDLYGKMITVKLYKKIRGNKIFDSVEELVAQMKKDVEEIKEFFMYK
;
A
#
# COMPACT_ATOMS: atom_id res chain seq x y z
N MET A 1 6.57 -18.51 -0.02
CA MET A 1 5.36 -17.85 -0.55
C MET A 1 5.74 -17.04 -1.78
N GLU A 2 5.05 -17.29 -2.88
CA GLU A 2 5.33 -16.59 -4.11
C GLU A 2 4.54 -15.30 -4.23
N GLU A 3 5.21 -14.23 -4.64
CA GLU A 3 4.52 -12.98 -4.93
C GLU A 3 3.82 -13.04 -6.29
N LEU A 4 2.66 -12.38 -6.38
CA LEU A 4 1.97 -12.17 -7.64
C LEU A 4 2.67 -11.09 -8.47
N TYR A 5 3.14 -10.03 -7.80
CA TYR A 5 3.78 -8.88 -8.42
C TYR A 5 4.91 -8.36 -7.55
N LYS A 6 5.91 -7.80 -8.19
CA LYS A 6 7.07 -7.19 -7.52
C LYS A 6 7.33 -5.84 -8.15
N ILE A 7 7.39 -4.79 -7.33
CA ILE A 7 7.60 -3.42 -7.79
C ILE A 7 8.72 -2.80 -6.96
N SER A 8 9.68 -2.19 -7.62
CA SER A 8 10.73 -1.42 -6.93
C SER A 8 10.67 0.03 -7.39
N GLY A 9 10.96 0.92 -6.48
CA GLY A 9 10.97 2.34 -6.82
C GLY A 9 11.41 3.20 -5.66
N VAL A 10 11.67 4.46 -5.96
CA VAL A 10 12.00 5.46 -4.95
C VAL A 10 10.71 6.01 -4.38
N VAL A 11 10.65 6.14 -3.06
CA VAL A 11 9.47 6.67 -2.38
C VAL A 11 9.30 8.15 -2.74
N ILE A 12 8.12 8.49 -3.23
CA ILE A 12 7.74 9.85 -3.61
C ILE A 12 6.73 10.41 -2.61
N LEU A 13 6.48 11.71 -2.68
CA LEU A 13 5.48 12.33 -1.83
C LEU A 13 4.07 11.91 -2.25
N GLY A 14 3.23 11.58 -1.26
CA GLY A 14 1.83 11.32 -1.45
C GLY A 14 1.00 12.51 -0.95
N ASP A 15 -0.32 12.31 -0.85
CA ASP A 15 -1.23 13.36 -0.39
C ASP A 15 -1.37 13.43 1.14
N ASN A 16 -0.69 12.56 1.87
CA ASN A 16 -0.70 12.48 3.34
C ASN A 16 -2.05 12.17 3.98
N ARG A 17 -3.05 11.80 3.20
CA ARG A 17 -4.37 11.46 3.74
C ARG A 17 -4.32 10.31 4.73
N GLY A 18 -3.60 9.25 4.39
CA GLY A 18 -3.45 8.10 5.26
C GLY A 18 -2.80 8.47 6.58
N LYS A 19 -1.82 9.37 6.56
CA LYS A 19 -1.12 9.83 7.77
C LYS A 19 -2.08 10.53 8.71
N GLU A 20 -2.94 11.39 8.18
CA GLU A 20 -3.94 12.10 8.98
C GLU A 20 -4.95 11.14 9.62
N MET A 21 -5.23 10.03 8.97
CA MET A 21 -6.15 9.01 9.47
C MET A 21 -5.46 7.94 10.33
N GLY A 22 -4.16 8.06 10.59
CA GLY A 22 -3.40 7.08 11.37
C GLY A 22 -2.78 5.95 10.56
N PHE A 23 -2.76 6.07 9.23
CA PHE A 23 -2.19 5.07 8.34
C PHE A 23 -1.20 5.73 7.37
N PRO A 24 -0.02 6.14 7.86
CA PRO A 24 0.98 6.76 6.98
C PRO A 24 1.46 5.76 5.94
N THR A 25 1.57 6.18 4.69
CA THR A 25 1.93 5.30 3.59
C THR A 25 3.20 5.76 2.88
N ALA A 26 3.95 4.78 2.36
CA ALA A 26 5.04 5.02 1.43
C ALA A 26 4.50 4.85 0.02
N ASN A 27 4.72 5.84 -0.83
CA ASN A 27 4.19 5.89 -2.19
C ASN A 27 5.29 5.66 -3.21
N ILE A 28 5.07 4.76 -4.15
CA ILE A 28 5.98 4.62 -5.30
C ILE A 28 5.15 4.67 -6.59
N ALA A 29 5.76 5.19 -7.65
CA ALA A 29 5.10 5.24 -8.96
C ALA A 29 5.02 3.83 -9.55
N LEU A 30 3.93 3.54 -10.22
CA LEU A 30 3.71 2.24 -10.85
C LEU A 30 3.76 2.42 -12.37
N HIS A 31 4.67 1.67 -13.02
CA HIS A 31 4.87 1.74 -14.46
C HIS A 31 4.45 0.48 -15.20
N LYS A 32 3.74 -0.42 -14.54
CA LYS A 32 3.20 -1.62 -15.17
C LYS A 32 1.77 -1.84 -14.73
N LYS A 33 1.04 -2.66 -15.49
CA LYS A 33 -0.37 -2.93 -15.21
C LYS A 33 -0.52 -3.94 -14.08
N ILE A 34 -1.10 -3.49 -12.98
CA ILE A 34 -1.48 -4.35 -11.86
C ILE A 34 -2.92 -4.01 -11.52
N PRO A 35 -3.79 -5.01 -11.32
CA PRO A 35 -5.18 -4.73 -10.95
C PRO A 35 -5.27 -3.89 -9.69
N GLU A 36 -6.12 -2.86 -9.71
CA GLU A 36 -6.30 -1.97 -8.58
C GLU A 36 -6.96 -2.68 -7.41
N GLY A 37 -6.57 -2.31 -6.22
CA GLY A 37 -7.15 -2.87 -4.99
C GLY A 37 -6.18 -2.84 -3.84
N ILE A 38 -6.58 -3.50 -2.76
CA ILE A 38 -5.76 -3.67 -1.55
C ILE A 38 -5.14 -5.06 -1.58
N TYR A 39 -3.85 -5.12 -1.28
CA TYR A 39 -3.08 -6.36 -1.31
C TYR A 39 -2.37 -6.61 0.01
N ALA A 40 -2.28 -7.90 0.38
CA ALA A 40 -1.32 -8.34 1.38
C ALA A 40 0.07 -8.27 0.73
N ALA A 41 0.99 -7.57 1.39
CA ALA A 41 2.28 -7.24 0.79
C ALA A 41 3.42 -7.29 1.78
N SER A 42 4.64 -7.30 1.24
CA SER A 42 5.85 -7.05 2.02
C SER A 42 6.61 -5.90 1.39
N VAL A 43 7.33 -5.15 2.22
CA VAL A 43 8.18 -4.06 1.76
C VAL A 43 9.58 -4.33 2.28
N THR A 44 10.55 -4.36 1.37
CA THR A 44 11.95 -4.59 1.71
C THR A 44 12.71 -3.27 1.63
N ILE A 45 13.41 -2.95 2.71
CA ILE A 45 14.21 -1.72 2.85
C ILE A 45 15.56 -2.10 3.42
N ASN A 46 16.64 -1.87 2.65
CA ASN A 46 18.00 -2.19 3.10
C ASN A 46 18.13 -3.61 3.66
N GLY A 47 17.49 -4.57 2.98
CA GLY A 47 17.56 -5.98 3.39
C GLY A 47 16.60 -6.39 4.49
N LYS A 48 15.87 -5.46 5.09
CA LYS A 48 14.84 -5.77 6.09
C LYS A 48 13.47 -5.84 5.45
N VAL A 49 12.68 -6.81 5.88
CA VAL A 49 11.34 -7.07 5.33
C VAL A 49 10.27 -6.72 6.36
N TYR A 50 9.30 -5.93 5.94
CA TYR A 50 8.13 -5.56 6.74
C TYR A 50 6.87 -6.00 6.03
N HIS A 51 5.91 -6.55 6.77
CA HIS A 51 4.59 -6.82 6.20
C HIS A 51 3.83 -5.52 6.05
N ALA A 52 2.95 -5.46 5.07
CA ALA A 52 2.28 -4.22 4.72
C ALA A 52 0.92 -4.46 4.09
N ALA A 53 0.09 -3.43 4.16
CA ALA A 53 -1.13 -3.32 3.35
C ALA A 53 -0.78 -2.37 2.21
N SER A 54 -0.87 -2.85 0.97
CA SER A 54 -0.54 -2.04 -0.19
C SER A 54 -1.76 -1.79 -1.06
N PHE A 55 -2.00 -0.52 -1.34
CA PHE A 55 -3.08 -0.09 -2.23
C PHE A 55 -2.49 0.23 -3.61
N VAL A 56 -3.03 -0.44 -4.63
CA VAL A 56 -2.72 -0.11 -6.02
C VAL A 56 -3.89 0.68 -6.56
N GLY A 57 -3.64 1.90 -6.95
CA GLY A 57 -4.72 2.76 -7.43
C GLY A 57 -4.22 3.97 -8.18
N SER A 58 -5.17 4.69 -8.75
CA SER A 58 -4.89 5.87 -9.54
C SER A 58 -5.50 7.11 -8.90
N ALA A 59 -4.76 8.21 -8.96
CA ALA A 59 -5.25 9.53 -8.63
C ALA A 59 -5.37 10.32 -9.93
N LYS A 60 -6.56 10.89 -10.16
CA LYS A 60 -6.76 11.74 -11.33
C LYS A 60 -6.32 13.15 -11.00
N THR A 61 -5.39 13.68 -11.77
CA THR A 61 -5.02 15.09 -11.73
C THR A 61 -5.65 15.80 -12.92
N PHE A 62 -5.43 17.10 -13.05
CA PHE A 62 -6.08 17.91 -14.09
C PHE A 62 -5.94 17.39 -15.51
N GLN A 63 -4.86 16.70 -15.83
CA GLN A 63 -4.55 16.32 -17.21
C GLN A 63 -4.07 14.88 -17.38
N LYS A 64 -3.90 14.13 -16.30
CA LYS A 64 -3.43 12.75 -16.42
C LYS A 64 -3.81 11.91 -15.20
N THR A 65 -3.80 10.61 -15.41
CA THR A 65 -4.02 9.64 -14.35
C THR A 65 -2.66 9.10 -13.92
N GLU A 66 -2.36 9.21 -12.64
CA GLU A 66 -1.14 8.64 -12.07
C GLU A 66 -1.51 7.37 -11.31
N VAL A 67 -0.80 6.28 -11.58
CA VAL A 67 -0.99 5.03 -10.87
C VAL A 67 0.15 4.87 -9.86
N LYS A 68 -0.21 4.55 -8.63
CA LYS A 68 0.74 4.43 -7.53
C LYS A 68 0.50 3.16 -6.74
N VAL A 69 1.54 2.75 -6.04
CA VAL A 69 1.43 1.75 -4.97
C VAL A 69 1.67 2.50 -3.66
N GLU A 70 0.66 2.50 -2.79
CA GLU A 70 0.74 3.11 -1.47
C GLU A 70 0.80 2.00 -0.45
N SER A 71 1.89 1.92 0.32
CA SER A 71 2.09 0.83 1.27
C SER A 71 2.11 1.34 2.71
N TYR A 72 1.21 0.78 3.53
CA TYR A 72 1.21 1.00 4.96
C TYR A 72 1.97 -0.17 5.62
N LEU A 73 3.17 0.13 6.14
CA LEU A 73 4.03 -0.88 6.77
C LEU A 73 3.62 -1.09 8.21
N PHE A 74 3.48 -2.35 8.61
CA PHE A 74 3.13 -2.70 9.99
C PHE A 74 4.36 -2.54 10.89
N ASP A 75 4.14 -2.02 12.09
CA ASP A 75 5.18 -1.84 13.10
C ASP A 75 6.38 -1.02 12.61
N PHE A 76 6.09 0.01 11.83
CA PHE A 76 7.10 0.87 11.23
C PHE A 76 6.59 2.31 11.21
N ASN A 77 7.43 3.25 11.64
CA ASN A 77 7.00 4.66 11.70
C ASN A 77 8.06 5.66 11.26
N GLN A 78 8.99 5.25 10.39
CA GLN A 78 10.01 6.15 9.88
C GLN A 78 9.59 6.74 8.53
N ASP A 79 10.13 7.92 8.21
CA ASP A 79 9.95 8.53 6.90
C ASP A 79 10.84 7.83 5.88
N LEU A 80 10.23 7.38 4.79
CA LEU A 80 10.93 6.67 3.72
C LEU A 80 11.13 7.51 2.46
N TYR A 81 10.72 8.78 2.48
CA TYR A 81 10.83 9.64 1.30
C TYR A 81 12.25 9.63 0.74
N GLY A 82 12.34 9.44 -0.57
CA GLY A 82 13.61 9.40 -1.28
C GLY A 82 14.37 8.08 -1.22
N LYS A 83 13.89 7.12 -0.44
CA LYS A 83 14.54 5.81 -0.32
C LYS A 83 14.01 4.82 -1.35
N MET A 84 14.88 3.93 -1.81
CA MET A 84 14.50 2.84 -2.68
C MET A 84 13.87 1.71 -1.86
N ILE A 85 12.68 1.27 -2.26
CA ILE A 85 12.01 0.13 -1.62
C ILE A 85 11.58 -0.89 -2.67
N THR A 86 11.37 -2.13 -2.24
CA THR A 86 10.81 -3.19 -3.07
C THR A 86 9.54 -3.68 -2.42
N VAL A 87 8.43 -3.61 -3.16
CA VAL A 87 7.13 -4.06 -2.70
C VAL A 87 6.79 -5.36 -3.42
N LYS A 88 6.43 -6.38 -2.65
CA LYS A 88 5.93 -7.64 -3.19
C LYS A 88 4.48 -7.81 -2.79
N LEU A 89 3.61 -8.07 -3.77
CA LEU A 89 2.18 -8.24 -3.56
C LEU A 89 1.85 -9.73 -3.62
N TYR A 90 1.24 -10.27 -2.57
CA TYR A 90 1.00 -11.72 -2.46
C TYR A 90 -0.44 -12.13 -2.70
N LYS A 91 -1.39 -11.33 -2.25
CA LYS A 91 -2.80 -11.67 -2.37
C LYS A 91 -3.65 -10.40 -2.44
N LYS A 92 -4.56 -10.34 -3.40
CA LYS A 92 -5.53 -9.25 -3.46
C LYS A 92 -6.62 -9.50 -2.44
N ILE A 93 -6.77 -8.58 -1.49
CA ILE A 93 -7.74 -8.69 -0.41
C ILE A 93 -9.12 -8.21 -0.86
N ARG A 94 -9.14 -7.09 -1.58
CA ARG A 94 -10.38 -6.52 -2.13
C ARG A 94 -10.08 -5.53 -3.23
N GLY A 95 -11.10 -5.22 -4.03
CA GLY A 95 -11.01 -4.16 -5.02
C GLY A 95 -11.17 -2.79 -4.39
N ASN A 96 -11.11 -1.77 -5.23
CA ASN A 96 -11.33 -0.40 -4.81
C ASN A 96 -12.79 -0.19 -4.43
N LYS A 97 -13.01 0.68 -3.46
CA LYS A 97 -14.34 0.98 -2.95
C LYS A 97 -14.44 2.47 -2.64
N ILE A 98 -15.58 3.05 -2.94
CA ILE A 98 -15.88 4.44 -2.59
C ILE A 98 -16.57 4.43 -1.23
N PHE A 99 -16.18 5.35 -0.35
CA PHE A 99 -16.73 5.47 0.99
C PHE A 99 -17.46 6.78 1.15
N ASP A 100 -18.59 6.74 1.86
CA ASP A 100 -19.42 7.92 2.08
C ASP A 100 -18.89 8.82 3.21
N SER A 101 -18.00 8.30 4.04
CA SER A 101 -17.43 9.06 5.15
C SER A 101 -16.02 8.61 5.47
N VAL A 102 -15.27 9.47 6.17
CA VAL A 102 -13.92 9.14 6.66
C VAL A 102 -14.01 7.98 7.66
N GLU A 103 -15.04 7.96 8.49
CA GLU A 103 -15.24 6.90 9.49
C GLU A 103 -15.39 5.53 8.84
N GLU A 104 -16.14 5.45 7.73
CA GLU A 104 -16.30 4.19 6.99
C GLU A 104 -14.99 3.75 6.35
N LEU A 105 -14.23 4.69 5.78
CA LEU A 105 -12.94 4.41 5.20
C LEU A 105 -11.97 3.87 6.26
N VAL A 106 -11.86 4.53 7.40
CA VAL A 106 -10.98 4.10 8.48
C VAL A 106 -11.37 2.71 9.01
N ALA A 107 -12.68 2.47 9.17
CA ALA A 107 -13.16 1.16 9.63
C ALA A 107 -12.77 0.06 8.64
N GLN A 108 -12.89 0.31 7.34
CA GLN A 108 -12.50 -0.66 6.32
C GLN A 108 -10.98 -0.88 6.32
N MET A 109 -10.20 0.17 6.47
CA MET A 109 -8.73 0.06 6.52
C MET A 109 -8.28 -0.79 7.71
N LYS A 110 -8.93 -0.65 8.85
CA LYS A 110 -8.63 -1.49 10.03
C LYS A 110 -8.93 -2.96 9.76
N LYS A 111 -10.04 -3.24 9.11
CA LYS A 111 -10.38 -4.63 8.72
C LYS A 111 -9.37 -5.19 7.73
N ASP A 112 -8.95 -4.39 6.75
CA ASP A 112 -7.95 -4.80 5.77
C ASP A 112 -6.65 -5.19 6.47
N VAL A 113 -6.18 -4.37 7.40
CA VAL A 113 -4.94 -4.63 8.15
C VAL A 113 -5.05 -5.93 8.94
N GLU A 114 -6.17 -6.14 9.63
CA GLU A 114 -6.40 -7.38 10.40
C GLU A 114 -6.39 -8.60 9.50
N GLU A 115 -7.07 -8.54 8.37
CA GLU A 115 -7.12 -9.65 7.42
C GLU A 115 -5.73 -9.97 6.86
N ILE A 116 -4.94 -8.93 6.55
CA ILE A 116 -3.58 -9.11 6.04
C ILE A 116 -2.68 -9.71 7.10
N LYS A 117 -2.78 -9.27 8.36
CA LYS A 117 -2.02 -9.85 9.45
C LYS A 117 -2.34 -11.33 9.63
N GLU A 118 -3.62 -11.71 9.54
CA GLU A 118 -4.03 -13.11 9.58
C GLU A 118 -3.44 -13.90 8.41
N PHE A 119 -3.45 -13.33 7.21
CA PHE A 119 -2.89 -13.97 6.04
C PHE A 119 -1.43 -14.37 6.28
N PHE A 120 -0.62 -13.47 6.83
CA PHE A 120 0.78 -13.77 7.10
C PHE A 120 0.99 -14.69 8.30
N MET A 121 0.05 -14.70 9.24
CA MET A 121 0.14 -15.57 10.41
C MET A 121 0.06 -17.04 10.03
N TYR A 122 -0.70 -17.37 8.98
CA TYR A 122 -0.94 -18.75 8.55
C TYR A 122 -0.14 -19.15 7.31
N LYS A 123 0.91 -18.39 6.93
CA LYS A 123 1.71 -18.67 5.72
C LYS A 123 3.19 -18.88 6.02
#